data_52f6a7ee09d0b75cdc139b6cdeccfaa6
#
_entry.id   52f6a7ee09d0b75cdc139b6cdeccfaa6
#
_cell.length_a   1.000
_cell.length_b   1.000
_cell.length_c   1.000
_cell.angle_alpha   90.00
_cell.angle_beta   90.00
_cell.angle_gamma   90.00
#
_symmetry.space_group_name_H-M   'P 1'
#
loop_
_entity.id
_entity.type
_entity.pdbx_description
1 polymer ?
#
loop_
_entity_poly.entity_id
_entity_poly.type
_entity_poly.pdbx_seq_one_letter_code
_entity_poly.pdbx_strand_id
1 'polypeptide(L)'
;INKIINGIPDWVYEEEFEYSRAFEWSPDSKKIAWCRFDESIVRTFAMSMFKGLRPELKEYATYPGIREWKYPKAGEDNSVVTVHVYDLNTRQTIRQDVGEESDQYIPRIRWTSDPEYLCIFRLNRLQNKLELLRTNYKTGESEVFYNEENKYYLDEKLFDSFTFLRNGKEMVFMSERDGWQHIYMLDLSSRNLHQVTSGQYDDAAILGIDEANRQVYFQAAKTSPLHREVCVTGLDGTGLKKLSVKEGTNDAGFSADFSYYVNTWSNANTPYLVTIHRSGGELVRVLEDNSRLKSILAEFRTTQKEFFTFTTTEGISLNGYMITPPDFSKNKKKKYPVYMTQYSGPASQSVSDSWSFGWENFLAQNGYIVVCVDGRGTGFRGEEFRKLTYLQLGKYETLDQIEAARYLGSLPYVDKNRIGIFGWSYGGFMV
;
A
#
# COMPACT_ATOMS: atom_id res chain seq x y z
N ILE A 1 2.28 -26.16 -19.32
CA ILE A 1 2.38 -24.81 -18.72
C ILE A 1 3.07 -23.92 -19.74
N ASN A 2 2.47 -22.77 -20.06
CA ASN A 2 3.09 -21.78 -20.94
C ASN A 2 4.38 -21.29 -20.30
N LYS A 3 5.43 -21.16 -21.12
CA LYS A 3 6.73 -20.66 -20.66
C LYS A 3 6.91 -19.17 -20.87
N ILE A 4 6.06 -18.56 -21.68
CA ILE A 4 6.14 -17.16 -22.07
C ILE A 4 4.77 -16.53 -21.93
N ILE A 5 4.72 -15.38 -21.24
CA ILE A 5 3.52 -14.57 -21.05
C ILE A 5 3.77 -13.18 -21.60
N ASN A 6 2.78 -12.56 -22.23
CA ASN A 6 2.90 -11.23 -22.79
C ASN A 6 1.76 -10.34 -22.30
N GLY A 7 2.08 -9.16 -21.78
CA GLY A 7 1.12 -8.14 -21.34
C GLY A 7 0.32 -8.48 -20.07
N ILE A 8 0.49 -9.68 -19.54
CA ILE A 8 0.01 -10.12 -18.23
C ILE A 8 1.25 -10.51 -17.42
N PRO A 9 1.39 -10.09 -16.16
CA PRO A 9 2.55 -10.44 -15.35
C PRO A 9 2.56 -11.91 -14.93
N ASP A 10 3.70 -12.39 -14.47
CA ASP A 10 3.80 -13.64 -13.76
C ASP A 10 3.31 -13.50 -12.31
N TRP A 11 3.30 -14.59 -11.56
CA TRP A 11 2.81 -14.61 -10.18
C TRP A 11 3.58 -13.65 -9.26
N VAL A 12 4.90 -13.52 -9.40
CA VAL A 12 5.73 -12.64 -8.55
C VAL A 12 5.36 -11.19 -8.75
N TYR A 13 5.23 -10.77 -10.00
CA TYR A 13 4.88 -9.37 -10.30
C TYR A 13 3.44 -9.02 -9.95
N GLU A 14 2.51 -9.97 -10.09
CA GLU A 14 1.12 -9.75 -9.68
C GLU A 14 1.00 -9.63 -8.16
N GLU A 15 1.62 -10.53 -7.40
CA GLU A 15 1.52 -10.59 -5.94
C GLU A 15 2.38 -9.54 -5.24
N GLU A 16 3.66 -9.39 -5.64
CA GLU A 16 4.62 -8.59 -4.90
C GLU A 16 4.71 -7.14 -5.38
N PHE A 17 4.46 -6.89 -6.67
CA PHE A 17 4.44 -5.52 -7.22
C PHE A 17 3.04 -4.98 -7.48
N GLU A 18 1.98 -5.72 -7.14
CA GLU A 18 0.58 -5.35 -7.44
C GLU A 18 0.39 -4.96 -8.93
N TYR A 19 1.14 -5.62 -9.83
CA TYR A 19 1.20 -5.29 -11.25
C TYR A 19 0.33 -6.24 -12.06
N SER A 20 -0.96 -5.93 -12.19
CA SER A 20 -1.94 -6.81 -12.83
C SER A 20 -2.07 -6.63 -14.35
N ARG A 21 -1.54 -5.53 -14.91
CA ARG A 21 -1.60 -5.19 -16.32
C ARG A 21 -0.23 -4.73 -16.82
N ALA A 22 0.49 -5.61 -17.48
CA ALA A 22 1.87 -5.37 -17.92
C ALA A 22 1.94 -4.82 -19.35
N PHE A 23 1.03 -3.91 -19.72
CA PHE A 23 1.04 -3.19 -21.00
C PHE A 23 0.47 -1.77 -20.85
N GLU A 24 0.92 -0.86 -21.72
CA GLU A 24 0.50 0.53 -21.74
C GLU A 24 0.31 1.05 -23.17
N TRP A 25 -0.79 1.78 -23.40
CA TRP A 25 -1.03 2.51 -24.62
C TRP A 25 -0.30 3.85 -24.61
N SER A 26 0.34 4.20 -25.74
CA SER A 26 0.93 5.54 -25.90
C SER A 26 -0.13 6.64 -25.83
N PRO A 27 0.21 7.87 -25.41
CA PRO A 27 -0.73 8.99 -25.32
C PRO A 27 -1.46 9.31 -26.61
N ASP A 28 -0.81 9.04 -27.77
CA ASP A 28 -1.39 9.23 -29.10
C ASP A 28 -2.22 8.02 -29.58
N SER A 29 -2.35 6.96 -28.77
CA SER A 29 -3.06 5.71 -29.06
C SER A 29 -2.58 4.97 -30.32
N LYS A 30 -1.32 5.17 -30.73
CA LYS A 30 -0.75 4.55 -31.94
C LYS A 30 0.24 3.43 -31.64
N LYS A 31 0.60 3.25 -30.40
CA LYS A 31 1.58 2.25 -29.97
C LYS A 31 1.12 1.55 -28.70
N ILE A 32 1.53 0.30 -28.56
CA ILE A 32 1.34 -0.46 -27.31
C ILE A 32 2.70 -0.96 -26.86
N ALA A 33 3.05 -0.64 -25.61
CA ALA A 33 4.22 -1.18 -24.91
C ALA A 33 3.75 -2.33 -24.02
N TRP A 34 4.57 -3.40 -23.90
CA TRP A 34 4.26 -4.49 -22.95
C TRP A 34 5.53 -5.16 -22.43
N CYS A 35 5.40 -5.74 -21.25
CA CYS A 35 6.38 -6.65 -20.69
C CYS A 35 6.13 -8.08 -21.19
N ARG A 36 7.17 -8.77 -21.58
CA ARG A 36 7.22 -10.19 -21.92
C ARG A 36 7.99 -10.92 -20.84
N PHE A 37 7.34 -11.86 -20.18
CA PHE A 37 7.91 -12.68 -19.12
C PHE A 37 8.27 -14.04 -19.67
N ASP A 38 9.53 -14.44 -19.53
CA ASP A 38 10.02 -15.76 -19.88
C ASP A 38 10.23 -16.58 -18.61
N GLU A 39 9.24 -17.44 -18.30
CA GLU A 39 9.23 -18.33 -17.14
C GLU A 39 9.96 -19.67 -17.38
N SER A 40 10.75 -19.78 -18.45
CA SER A 40 11.34 -21.08 -18.85
C SER A 40 12.21 -21.70 -17.73
N ILE A 41 12.93 -20.85 -16.99
CA ILE A 41 13.80 -21.24 -15.87
C ILE A 41 13.08 -21.29 -14.52
N VAL A 42 11.90 -20.69 -14.42
CA VAL A 42 11.15 -20.65 -13.15
C VAL A 42 10.65 -22.04 -12.79
N ARG A 43 10.89 -22.46 -11.55
CA ARG A 43 10.44 -23.75 -11.03
C ARG A 43 8.93 -23.81 -10.86
N THR A 44 8.41 -25.02 -10.95
CA THR A 44 6.99 -25.30 -10.79
C THR A 44 6.69 -25.72 -9.36
N PHE A 45 5.61 -25.19 -8.79
CA PHE A 45 5.07 -25.57 -7.51
C PHE A 45 3.71 -26.27 -7.71
N ALA A 46 3.56 -27.46 -7.10
CA ALA A 46 2.35 -28.25 -7.18
C ALA A 46 1.47 -28.02 -5.94
N MET A 47 0.21 -27.66 -6.17
CA MET A 47 -0.79 -27.48 -5.11
C MET A 47 -1.89 -28.51 -5.21
N SER A 48 -2.32 -29.05 -4.06
CA SER A 48 -3.50 -29.91 -3.98
C SER A 48 -4.77 -29.08 -4.12
N MET A 49 -5.63 -29.48 -5.07
CA MET A 49 -6.91 -28.82 -5.33
C MET A 49 -8.06 -29.67 -4.79
N PHE A 50 -8.88 -29.05 -3.97
CA PHE A 50 -10.08 -29.65 -3.41
C PHE A 50 -11.32 -28.99 -3.96
N LYS A 51 -12.43 -29.72 -4.06
CA LYS A 51 -13.70 -29.16 -4.51
C LYS A 51 -14.13 -27.94 -3.67
N GLY A 52 -14.07 -28.05 -2.35
CA GLY A 52 -14.60 -27.01 -1.47
C GLY A 52 -16.05 -26.68 -1.82
N LEU A 53 -16.37 -25.38 -1.96
CA LEU A 53 -17.67 -24.89 -2.39
C LEU A 53 -17.74 -24.60 -3.89
N ARG A 54 -16.74 -25.02 -4.68
CA ARG A 54 -16.65 -24.75 -6.13
C ARG A 54 -17.25 -25.89 -6.94
N PRO A 55 -18.40 -25.68 -7.60
CA PRO A 55 -19.05 -26.74 -8.40
C PRO A 55 -18.21 -27.24 -9.57
N GLU A 56 -17.38 -26.35 -10.16
CA GLU A 56 -16.49 -26.66 -11.28
C GLU A 56 -15.37 -27.65 -10.92
N LEU A 57 -15.07 -27.81 -9.64
CA LEU A 57 -14.08 -28.76 -9.14
C LEU A 57 -14.73 -30.07 -8.66
N LYS A 58 -15.90 -30.44 -9.16
CA LYS A 58 -16.66 -31.62 -8.73
C LYS A 58 -15.85 -32.93 -8.80
N GLU A 59 -14.95 -33.03 -9.74
CA GLU A 59 -14.03 -34.19 -9.91
C GLU A 59 -13.10 -34.41 -8.69
N TYR A 60 -12.81 -33.32 -7.95
CA TYR A 60 -11.97 -33.36 -6.76
C TYR A 60 -12.77 -33.46 -5.45
N ALA A 61 -14.00 -33.97 -5.52
CA ALA A 61 -14.86 -34.10 -4.34
C ALA A 61 -14.37 -35.17 -3.36
N THR A 62 -13.78 -36.27 -3.87
CA THR A 62 -13.32 -37.42 -3.05
C THR A 62 -11.80 -37.45 -2.96
N TYR A 63 -11.11 -37.22 -4.05
CA TYR A 63 -9.65 -37.16 -4.12
C TYR A 63 -9.19 -35.82 -4.61
N PRO A 64 -8.13 -35.22 -4.03
CA PRO A 64 -7.61 -33.95 -4.51
C PRO A 64 -7.01 -34.08 -5.90
N GLY A 65 -7.20 -33.07 -6.74
CA GLY A 65 -6.41 -32.87 -7.93
C GLY A 65 -5.09 -32.18 -7.62
N ILE A 66 -4.21 -32.13 -8.62
CA ILE A 66 -2.96 -31.37 -8.55
C ILE A 66 -3.02 -30.28 -9.62
N ARG A 67 -2.72 -29.05 -9.21
CA ARG A 67 -2.50 -27.93 -10.11
C ARG A 67 -1.11 -27.38 -9.92
N GLU A 68 -0.40 -27.16 -11.02
CA GLU A 68 0.96 -26.67 -11.04
C GLU A 68 0.99 -25.23 -11.54
N TRP A 69 1.81 -24.41 -10.87
CA TRP A 69 2.09 -23.02 -11.25
C TRP A 69 3.60 -22.81 -11.33
N LYS A 70 4.01 -21.88 -12.16
CA LYS A 70 5.33 -21.28 -12.09
C LYS A 70 5.37 -20.41 -10.83
N TYR A 71 6.17 -20.83 -9.86
CA TYR A 71 6.22 -20.22 -8.53
C TYR A 71 7.63 -20.34 -7.95
N PRO A 72 8.45 -19.30 -8.06
CA PRO A 72 9.78 -19.32 -7.48
C PRO A 72 9.70 -19.23 -5.96
N LYS A 73 10.45 -20.05 -5.25
CA LYS A 73 10.66 -19.86 -3.81
C LYS A 73 11.66 -18.74 -3.59
N ALA A 74 11.72 -18.19 -2.38
CA ALA A 74 12.70 -17.17 -2.01
C ALA A 74 14.13 -17.62 -2.34
N GLY A 75 14.87 -16.77 -3.05
CA GLY A 75 16.23 -17.06 -3.52
C GLY A 75 16.34 -17.86 -4.82
N GLU A 76 15.24 -18.34 -5.39
CA GLU A 76 15.22 -19.05 -6.69
C GLU A 76 15.14 -18.06 -7.87
N ASP A 77 15.31 -18.59 -9.08
CA ASP A 77 15.26 -17.80 -10.30
C ASP A 77 13.86 -17.25 -10.57
N ASN A 78 13.77 -15.97 -10.94
CA ASN A 78 12.58 -15.32 -11.44
C ASN A 78 12.48 -15.39 -12.96
N SER A 79 11.37 -14.94 -13.53
CA SER A 79 11.21 -14.75 -14.97
C SER A 79 12.21 -13.74 -15.51
N VAL A 80 12.72 -14.01 -16.71
CA VAL A 80 13.49 -13.00 -17.48
C VAL A 80 12.49 -12.08 -18.18
N VAL A 81 12.51 -10.80 -17.84
CA VAL A 81 11.54 -9.81 -18.35
C VAL A 81 12.18 -8.95 -19.42
N THR A 82 11.49 -8.80 -20.55
CA THR A 82 11.87 -7.91 -21.63
C THR A 82 10.71 -6.99 -21.99
N VAL A 83 11.02 -5.79 -22.50
CA VAL A 83 10.03 -4.79 -22.87
C VAL A 83 9.99 -4.65 -24.38
N HIS A 84 8.79 -4.55 -24.92
CA HIS A 84 8.55 -4.46 -26.37
C HIS A 84 7.54 -3.34 -26.66
N VAL A 85 7.67 -2.70 -27.81
CA VAL A 85 6.69 -1.74 -28.33
C VAL A 85 6.27 -2.16 -29.74
N TYR A 86 4.96 -2.24 -29.96
CA TYR A 86 4.35 -2.43 -31.25
C TYR A 86 3.78 -1.10 -31.76
N ASP A 87 4.16 -0.72 -32.97
CA ASP A 87 3.64 0.46 -33.66
C ASP A 87 2.56 0.03 -34.65
N LEU A 88 1.33 0.56 -34.48
CA LEU A 88 0.18 0.21 -35.31
C LEU A 88 0.33 0.70 -36.76
N ASN A 89 1.06 1.77 -37.00
CA ASN A 89 1.25 2.33 -38.35
C ASN A 89 2.25 1.51 -39.14
N THR A 90 3.39 1.21 -38.55
CA THR A 90 4.47 0.45 -39.22
C THR A 90 4.27 -1.05 -39.12
N ARG A 91 3.43 -1.51 -38.15
CA ARG A 91 3.22 -2.92 -37.81
C ARG A 91 4.48 -3.66 -37.39
N GLN A 92 5.42 -2.93 -36.83
CA GLN A 92 6.69 -3.47 -36.33
C GLN A 92 6.70 -3.55 -34.82
N THR A 93 7.37 -4.59 -34.31
CA THR A 93 7.67 -4.74 -32.88
C THR A 93 9.16 -4.47 -32.67
N ILE A 94 9.47 -3.60 -31.74
CA ILE A 94 10.84 -3.26 -31.37
C ILE A 94 11.04 -3.61 -29.90
N ARG A 95 12.07 -4.41 -29.62
CA ARG A 95 12.52 -4.69 -28.26
C ARG A 95 13.23 -3.45 -27.72
N GLN A 96 12.88 -3.08 -26.50
CA GLN A 96 13.48 -1.96 -25.79
C GLN A 96 14.68 -2.45 -24.96
N ASP A 97 15.70 -1.63 -24.88
CA ASP A 97 16.91 -1.95 -24.10
C ASP A 97 16.63 -1.75 -22.60
N VAL A 98 16.76 -2.83 -21.83
CA VAL A 98 16.66 -2.86 -20.37
C VAL A 98 18.00 -3.22 -19.72
N GLY A 99 19.08 -3.26 -20.49
CA GLY A 99 20.41 -3.72 -20.07
C GLY A 99 20.60 -5.23 -20.23
N GLU A 100 21.80 -5.69 -19.91
CA GLU A 100 22.21 -7.09 -20.05
C GLU A 100 21.87 -7.95 -18.82
N GLU A 101 21.64 -7.33 -17.66
CA GLU A 101 21.28 -8.06 -16.45
C GLU A 101 19.91 -8.72 -16.59
N SER A 102 19.84 -10.01 -16.33
CA SER A 102 18.61 -10.80 -16.41
C SER A 102 17.94 -11.00 -15.05
N ASP A 103 18.73 -10.95 -13.95
CA ASP A 103 18.22 -11.06 -12.57
C ASP A 103 17.87 -9.68 -11.99
N GLN A 104 16.92 -9.05 -12.63
CA GLN A 104 16.37 -7.74 -12.28
C GLN A 104 14.84 -7.75 -12.41
N TYR A 105 14.19 -6.69 -11.90
CA TYR A 105 12.76 -6.49 -12.06
C TYR A 105 12.46 -5.29 -12.96
N ILE A 106 11.35 -5.41 -13.73
CA ILE A 106 10.74 -4.31 -14.49
C ILE A 106 9.32 -4.08 -13.92
N PRO A 107 9.23 -3.50 -12.71
CA PRO A 107 7.94 -3.43 -12.00
C PRO A 107 6.90 -2.53 -12.67
N ARG A 108 7.33 -1.57 -13.49
CA ARG A 108 6.42 -0.68 -14.23
C ARG A 108 7.03 -0.28 -15.57
N ILE A 109 6.15 -0.01 -16.53
CA ILE A 109 6.42 0.74 -17.75
C ILE A 109 5.39 1.85 -17.87
N ARG A 110 5.80 3.05 -18.31
CA ARG A 110 4.89 4.20 -18.48
C ARG A 110 5.31 5.02 -19.68
N TRP A 111 4.38 5.46 -20.48
CA TRP A 111 4.69 6.46 -21.49
C TRP A 111 4.96 7.81 -20.81
N THR A 112 5.95 8.52 -21.34
CA THR A 112 6.15 9.93 -20.98
C THR A 112 5.04 10.78 -21.63
N SER A 113 4.98 12.07 -21.35
CA SER A 113 4.08 12.99 -22.07
C SER A 113 4.43 13.11 -23.56
N ASP A 114 5.68 12.78 -23.96
CA ASP A 114 6.11 12.66 -25.34
C ASP A 114 5.93 11.21 -25.82
N PRO A 115 5.06 10.94 -26.82
CA PRO A 115 4.79 9.59 -27.32
C PRO A 115 5.97 8.93 -28.05
N GLU A 116 7.10 9.61 -28.24
CA GLU A 116 8.33 9.05 -28.76
C GLU A 116 9.17 8.31 -27.68
N TYR A 117 8.83 8.51 -26.38
CA TYR A 117 9.62 7.94 -25.29
C TYR A 117 8.78 7.17 -24.28
N LEU A 118 9.24 5.95 -24.00
CA LEU A 118 8.77 5.08 -22.93
C LEU A 118 9.69 5.23 -21.71
N CYS A 119 9.13 5.33 -20.53
CA CYS A 119 9.83 5.19 -19.25
C CYS A 119 9.73 3.73 -18.80
N ILE A 120 10.87 3.09 -18.56
CA ILE A 120 10.97 1.74 -18.02
C ILE A 120 11.59 1.81 -16.64
N PHE A 121 10.92 1.24 -15.66
CA PHE A 121 11.41 1.13 -14.28
C PHE A 121 12.27 -0.11 -14.19
N ARG A 122 13.55 0.05 -13.90
CA ARG A 122 14.50 -1.03 -13.71
C ARG A 122 14.93 -1.09 -12.25
N LEU A 123 14.61 -2.19 -11.59
CA LEU A 123 14.89 -2.40 -10.17
C LEU A 123 15.83 -3.61 -10.03
N ASN A 124 16.89 -3.49 -9.24
CA ASN A 124 17.80 -4.61 -9.00
C ASN A 124 17.16 -5.70 -8.13
N ARG A 125 17.74 -6.89 -8.10
CA ARG A 125 17.23 -8.05 -7.33
C ARG A 125 17.05 -7.76 -5.84
N LEU A 126 17.92 -6.96 -5.23
CA LEU A 126 17.83 -6.55 -3.83
C LEU A 126 16.77 -5.47 -3.58
N GLN A 127 16.14 -4.96 -4.64
CA GLN A 127 15.09 -3.94 -4.60
C GLN A 127 15.50 -2.62 -3.91
N ASN A 128 16.80 -2.34 -3.89
CA ASN A 128 17.35 -1.15 -3.24
C ASN A 128 17.98 -0.15 -4.21
N LYS A 129 17.93 -0.43 -5.52
CA LYS A 129 18.38 0.46 -6.59
C LYS A 129 17.36 0.49 -7.71
N LEU A 130 16.70 1.63 -7.87
CA LEU A 130 15.77 1.94 -8.95
C LEU A 130 16.47 2.82 -9.99
N GLU A 131 16.36 2.47 -11.25
CA GLU A 131 16.73 3.31 -12.38
C GLU A 131 15.53 3.50 -13.30
N LEU A 132 15.26 4.74 -13.70
CA LEU A 132 14.28 5.06 -14.73
C LEU A 132 15.00 5.25 -16.05
N LEU A 133 14.64 4.43 -17.03
CA LEU A 133 15.16 4.45 -18.37
C LEU A 133 14.22 5.25 -19.27
N ARG A 134 14.74 6.26 -19.96
CA ARG A 134 14.06 6.93 -21.06
C ARG A 134 14.43 6.22 -22.35
N THR A 135 13.46 5.56 -22.96
CA THR A 135 13.68 4.67 -24.11
C THR A 135 13.00 5.22 -25.34
N ASN A 136 13.75 5.42 -26.43
CA ASN A 136 13.17 5.78 -27.72
C ASN A 136 12.51 4.55 -28.34
N TYR A 137 11.19 4.59 -28.53
CA TYR A 137 10.43 3.42 -28.98
C TYR A 137 10.83 2.92 -30.36
N LYS A 138 11.40 3.78 -31.26
CA LYS A 138 11.76 3.43 -32.62
C LYS A 138 13.12 2.73 -32.72
N THR A 139 14.08 3.15 -31.90
CA THR A 139 15.42 2.55 -31.90
C THR A 139 15.58 1.47 -30.86
N GLY A 140 14.78 1.53 -29.81
CA GLY A 140 14.90 0.68 -28.62
C GLY A 140 16.00 1.13 -27.66
N GLU A 141 16.76 2.17 -27.99
CA GLU A 141 17.87 2.68 -27.18
C GLU A 141 17.35 3.38 -25.92
N SER A 142 18.02 3.13 -24.81
CA SER A 142 17.67 3.63 -23.48
C SER A 142 18.80 4.44 -22.87
N GLU A 143 18.43 5.48 -22.12
CA GLU A 143 19.32 6.22 -21.23
C GLU A 143 18.75 6.27 -19.81
N VAL A 144 19.59 6.15 -18.78
CA VAL A 144 19.19 6.38 -17.40
C VAL A 144 19.04 7.89 -17.18
N PHE A 145 17.83 8.34 -16.85
CA PHE A 145 17.58 9.76 -16.59
C PHE A 145 17.33 10.08 -15.11
N TYR A 146 17.03 9.06 -14.30
CA TYR A 146 16.86 9.16 -12.86
C TYR A 146 17.29 7.86 -12.20
N ASN A 147 17.85 7.98 -11.00
CA ASN A 147 18.17 6.84 -10.15
C ASN A 147 17.90 7.16 -8.67
N GLU A 148 17.52 6.14 -7.93
CA GLU A 148 17.35 6.19 -6.49
C GLU A 148 17.93 4.93 -5.85
N GLU A 149 18.66 5.11 -4.76
CA GLU A 149 19.23 4.02 -3.98
C GLU A 149 18.83 4.18 -2.51
N ASN A 150 18.63 3.06 -1.84
CA ASN A 150 18.30 3.03 -0.43
C ASN A 150 19.17 1.99 0.29
N LYS A 151 19.51 2.24 1.55
CA LYS A 151 20.24 1.27 2.38
C LYS A 151 19.44 0.01 2.73
N TYR A 152 18.10 0.09 2.62
CA TYR A 152 17.17 -1.01 2.84
C TYR A 152 16.60 -1.48 1.50
N TYR A 153 15.36 -1.13 1.21
CA TYR A 153 14.65 -1.36 -0.04
C TYR A 153 13.86 -0.12 -0.45
N LEU A 154 13.52 -0.03 -1.71
CA LEU A 154 12.59 0.97 -2.23
C LEU A 154 11.18 0.36 -2.20
N ASP A 155 10.24 1.08 -1.60
CA ASP A 155 8.86 0.61 -1.48
C ASP A 155 8.18 0.61 -2.85
N GLU A 156 7.77 -0.55 -3.31
CA GLU A 156 7.15 -0.75 -4.64
C GLU A 156 5.83 0.01 -4.80
N LYS A 157 5.12 0.27 -3.70
CA LYS A 157 3.87 1.05 -3.70
C LYS A 157 4.07 2.49 -4.17
N LEU A 158 5.29 3.01 -4.00
CA LEU A 158 5.62 4.36 -4.46
C LEU A 158 5.79 4.44 -5.98
N PHE A 159 6.01 3.31 -6.68
CA PHE A 159 6.22 3.33 -8.13
C PHE A 159 5.00 3.81 -8.91
N ASP A 160 3.79 3.67 -8.34
CA ASP A 160 2.58 4.18 -8.98
C ASP A 160 2.39 5.70 -8.85
N SER A 161 3.15 6.35 -7.97
CA SER A 161 3.12 7.80 -7.79
C SER A 161 3.81 8.59 -8.90
N PHE A 162 4.72 7.96 -9.66
CA PHE A 162 5.49 8.64 -10.72
C PHE A 162 4.59 9.13 -11.85
N THR A 163 4.45 10.43 -11.99
CA THR A 163 3.56 11.08 -12.95
C THR A 163 4.32 12.11 -13.78
N PHE A 164 4.40 11.90 -15.11
CA PHE A 164 4.91 12.89 -16.05
C PHE A 164 3.87 13.98 -16.28
N LEU A 165 4.24 15.24 -16.07
CA LEU A 165 3.36 16.36 -16.32
C LEU A 165 3.19 16.58 -17.83
N ARG A 166 2.01 17.11 -18.22
CA ARG A 166 1.66 17.35 -19.63
C ARG A 166 2.58 18.35 -20.32
N ASN A 167 3.25 19.21 -19.51
CA ASN A 167 4.22 20.16 -20.03
C ASN A 167 5.49 19.51 -20.62
N GLY A 168 5.69 18.20 -20.41
CA GLY A 168 6.84 17.43 -20.91
C GLY A 168 8.17 17.75 -20.25
N LYS A 169 8.17 18.55 -19.19
CA LYS A 169 9.40 19.04 -18.54
C LYS A 169 9.60 18.54 -17.13
N GLU A 170 8.54 18.06 -16.49
CA GLU A 170 8.56 17.73 -15.06
C GLU A 170 7.90 16.39 -14.79
N MET A 171 8.35 15.75 -13.73
CA MET A 171 7.78 14.53 -13.18
C MET A 171 7.61 14.70 -11.68
N VAL A 172 6.44 14.33 -11.17
CA VAL A 172 6.11 14.34 -9.73
C VAL A 172 6.01 12.91 -9.23
N PHE A 173 6.55 12.63 -8.05
CA PHE A 173 6.53 11.29 -7.45
C PHE A 173 6.76 11.34 -5.94
N MET A 174 6.55 10.22 -5.27
CA MET A 174 6.83 10.04 -3.85
C MET A 174 8.15 9.28 -3.65
N SER A 175 8.90 9.66 -2.62
CA SER A 175 10.16 9.03 -2.24
C SER A 175 10.39 9.15 -0.73
N GLU A 176 11.18 8.23 -0.19
CA GLU A 176 11.54 8.18 1.24
C GLU A 176 12.98 8.66 1.52
N ARG A 177 13.62 9.31 0.56
CA ARG A 177 15.04 9.69 0.59
C ARG A 177 15.47 10.58 1.77
N ASP A 178 14.52 11.27 2.40
CA ASP A 178 14.78 12.08 3.59
C ASP A 178 14.40 11.38 4.91
N GLY A 179 14.04 10.09 4.84
CA GLY A 179 13.63 9.28 5.99
C GLY A 179 12.12 9.22 6.24
N TRP A 180 11.32 9.93 5.42
CA TRP A 180 9.86 9.95 5.43
C TRP A 180 9.32 9.85 4.01
N GLN A 181 8.08 9.42 3.85
CA GLN A 181 7.43 9.45 2.54
C GLN A 181 7.00 10.87 2.20
N HIS A 182 7.65 11.48 1.21
CA HIS A 182 7.34 12.84 0.76
C HIS A 182 7.23 12.93 -0.75
N ILE A 183 6.59 14.01 -1.20
CA ILE A 183 6.41 14.33 -2.62
C ILE A 183 7.60 15.12 -3.12
N TYR A 184 8.10 14.73 -4.29
CA TYR A 184 9.21 15.35 -5.01
C TYR A 184 8.82 15.69 -6.44
N MET A 185 9.48 16.68 -7.00
CA MET A 185 9.35 17.05 -8.41
C MET A 185 10.74 17.06 -9.05
N LEU A 186 10.88 16.39 -10.19
CA LEU A 186 12.09 16.34 -10.99
C LEU A 186 11.90 17.16 -12.26
N ASP A 187 12.80 18.13 -12.51
CA ASP A 187 12.94 18.74 -13.83
C ASP A 187 13.70 17.77 -14.75
N LEU A 188 13.06 17.37 -15.84
CA LEU A 188 13.57 16.33 -16.74
C LEU A 188 14.77 16.80 -17.60
N SER A 189 14.93 18.12 -17.77
CA SER A 189 16.00 18.70 -18.58
C SER A 189 17.27 18.97 -17.78
N SER A 190 17.13 19.63 -16.63
CA SER A 190 18.25 19.94 -15.73
C SER A 190 18.58 18.83 -14.76
N ARG A 191 17.67 17.85 -14.59
CA ARG A 191 17.71 16.76 -13.59
C ARG A 191 17.74 17.29 -12.14
N ASN A 192 17.31 18.52 -11.93
CA ASN A 192 17.18 19.08 -10.59
C ASN A 192 15.97 18.49 -9.89
N LEU A 193 16.20 17.99 -8.69
CA LEU A 193 15.17 17.44 -7.81
C LEU A 193 14.77 18.49 -6.78
N HIS A 194 13.47 18.72 -6.66
CA HIS A 194 12.85 19.61 -5.68
C HIS A 194 11.96 18.84 -4.72
N GLN A 195 12.11 19.05 -3.42
CA GLN A 195 11.22 18.46 -2.41
C GLN A 195 9.99 19.36 -2.25
N VAL A 196 8.80 18.81 -2.47
CA VAL A 196 7.51 19.52 -2.44
C VAL A 196 6.90 19.48 -1.04
N THR A 197 6.94 18.33 -0.37
CA THR A 197 6.47 18.17 1.02
C THR A 197 7.62 17.77 1.92
N SER A 198 7.56 18.17 3.21
CA SER A 198 8.60 17.86 4.19
C SER A 198 8.04 17.84 5.62
N GLY A 199 8.73 17.16 6.52
CA GLY A 199 8.36 17.08 7.93
C GLY A 199 8.62 15.71 8.54
N GLN A 200 8.25 15.51 9.80
CA GLN A 200 8.35 14.21 10.48
C GLN A 200 7.02 13.47 10.41
N TYR A 201 6.56 13.18 9.21
CA TYR A 201 5.33 12.45 8.92
C TYR A 201 5.40 11.86 7.52
N ASP A 202 4.62 10.83 7.27
CA ASP A 202 4.53 10.21 5.96
C ASP A 202 3.34 10.79 5.16
N ASP A 203 3.56 11.20 3.91
CA ASP A 203 2.50 11.33 2.93
C ASP A 203 2.02 9.93 2.53
N ALA A 204 0.72 9.75 2.41
CA ALA A 204 0.13 8.43 2.15
C ALA A 204 -0.09 8.19 0.66
N ALA A 205 -0.56 9.21 -0.07
CA ALA A 205 -0.85 9.12 -1.50
C ALA A 205 -0.94 10.50 -2.15
N ILE A 206 -0.58 10.60 -3.42
CA ILE A 206 -0.94 11.73 -4.29
C ILE A 206 -2.37 11.49 -4.77
N LEU A 207 -3.28 12.40 -4.44
CA LEU A 207 -4.70 12.33 -4.82
C LEU A 207 -4.98 13.02 -6.17
N GLY A 208 -4.11 13.91 -6.59
CA GLY A 208 -4.21 14.60 -7.88
C GLY A 208 -3.23 15.75 -8.03
N ILE A 209 -2.91 16.07 -9.28
CA ILE A 209 -2.01 17.16 -9.64
C ILE A 209 -2.77 18.13 -10.54
N ASP A 210 -3.05 19.32 -10.02
CA ASP A 210 -3.60 20.45 -10.80
C ASP A 210 -2.44 21.18 -11.46
N GLU A 211 -2.14 20.78 -12.67
CA GLU A 211 -1.04 21.35 -13.45
C GLU A 211 -1.30 22.82 -13.81
N ALA A 212 -2.59 23.21 -14.00
CA ALA A 212 -2.96 24.58 -14.37
C ALA A 212 -2.67 25.57 -13.24
N ASN A 213 -2.97 25.19 -12.00
CA ASN A 213 -2.73 26.00 -10.81
C ASN A 213 -1.41 25.64 -10.10
N ARG A 214 -0.64 24.71 -10.64
CA ARG A 214 0.64 24.25 -10.07
C ARG A 214 0.48 23.76 -8.62
N GLN A 215 -0.54 22.93 -8.36
CA GLN A 215 -0.84 22.38 -7.03
C GLN A 215 -0.86 20.85 -7.04
N VAL A 216 -0.50 20.25 -5.91
CA VAL A 216 -0.67 18.83 -5.64
C VAL A 216 -1.58 18.64 -4.44
N TYR A 217 -2.59 17.79 -4.63
CA TYR A 217 -3.49 17.33 -3.58
C TYR A 217 -3.03 15.95 -3.12
N PHE A 218 -2.96 15.77 -1.82
CA PHE A 218 -2.39 14.52 -1.26
C PHE A 218 -3.01 14.16 0.07
N GLN A 219 -2.87 12.90 0.45
CA GLN A 219 -3.24 12.38 1.75
C GLN A 219 -1.97 12.24 2.60
N ALA A 220 -2.04 12.66 3.87
CA ALA A 220 -0.89 12.64 4.79
C ALA A 220 -1.28 12.12 6.17
N ALA A 221 -0.33 11.51 6.88
CA ALA A 221 -0.43 11.14 8.30
C ALA A 221 0.24 12.20 9.20
N LYS A 222 -0.12 13.48 9.00
CA LYS A 222 0.63 14.61 9.53
C LYS A 222 0.44 14.84 11.03
N THR A 223 -0.79 14.76 11.54
CA THR A 223 -1.07 15.01 12.97
C THR A 223 -0.90 13.76 13.82
N SER A 224 -1.07 12.59 13.25
CA SER A 224 -0.91 11.30 13.91
C SER A 224 -0.66 10.20 12.87
N PRO A 225 0.18 9.20 13.16
CA PRO A 225 0.30 8.02 12.31
C PRO A 225 -1.03 7.25 12.14
N LEU A 226 -1.99 7.45 13.06
CA LEU A 226 -3.31 6.81 13.01
C LEU A 226 -4.32 7.56 12.12
N HIS A 227 -4.05 8.80 11.75
CA HIS A 227 -4.97 9.67 10.99
C HIS A 227 -4.55 9.78 9.52
N ARG A 228 -5.50 10.18 8.69
CA ARG A 228 -5.28 10.59 7.30
C ARG A 228 -5.96 11.93 7.06
N GLU A 229 -5.18 12.89 6.64
CA GLU A 229 -5.65 14.23 6.28
C GLU A 229 -5.52 14.45 4.78
N VAL A 230 -6.50 15.15 4.21
CA VAL A 230 -6.43 15.66 2.84
C VAL A 230 -5.78 17.04 2.88
N CYS A 231 -4.71 17.20 2.14
CA CYS A 231 -3.89 18.39 2.06
C CYS A 231 -3.71 18.86 0.62
N VAL A 232 -3.35 20.13 0.46
CA VAL A 232 -2.92 20.72 -0.81
C VAL A 232 -1.70 21.60 -0.58
N THR A 233 -0.77 21.60 -1.55
CA THR A 233 0.37 22.52 -1.56
C THR A 233 0.73 22.90 -3.00
N GLY A 234 1.44 24.00 -3.19
CA GLY A 234 2.06 24.31 -4.48
C GLY A 234 3.13 23.30 -4.84
N LEU A 235 3.36 23.05 -6.14
CA LEU A 235 4.46 22.20 -6.61
C LEU A 235 5.85 22.78 -6.26
N ASP A 236 5.90 24.06 -5.85
CA ASP A 236 7.07 24.72 -5.28
C ASP A 236 7.22 24.52 -3.76
N GLY A 237 6.34 23.73 -3.14
CA GLY A 237 6.32 23.47 -1.71
C GLY A 237 5.72 24.57 -0.85
N THR A 238 5.17 25.62 -1.45
CA THR A 238 4.58 26.73 -0.70
C THR A 238 3.07 26.58 -0.52
N GLY A 239 2.50 27.26 0.48
CA GLY A 239 1.06 27.35 0.67
C GLY A 239 0.39 26.07 1.16
N LEU A 240 1.11 25.21 1.88
CA LEU A 240 0.55 24.00 2.47
C LEU A 240 -0.70 24.29 3.30
N LYS A 241 -1.80 23.65 2.92
CA LYS A 241 -3.10 23.77 3.57
C LYS A 241 -3.74 22.40 3.82
N LYS A 242 -4.23 22.16 5.02
CA LYS A 242 -5.09 21.03 5.35
C LYS A 242 -6.53 21.36 4.93
N LEU A 243 -7.14 20.52 4.11
CA LEU A 243 -8.51 20.67 3.62
C LEU A 243 -9.51 19.92 4.51
N SER A 244 -9.11 18.73 5.01
CA SER A 244 -9.95 17.94 5.91
C SER A 244 -10.06 18.58 7.30
N VAL A 245 -11.28 18.65 7.84
CA VAL A 245 -11.55 19.31 9.13
C VAL A 245 -11.61 18.30 10.28
N LYS A 246 -12.15 17.09 10.02
CA LYS A 246 -12.38 16.08 11.04
C LYS A 246 -11.16 15.19 11.24
N GLU A 247 -10.86 14.89 12.51
CA GLU A 247 -9.87 13.87 12.88
C GLU A 247 -10.38 12.47 12.52
N GLY A 248 -9.45 11.57 12.22
CA GLY A 248 -9.72 10.23 11.71
C GLY A 248 -9.12 10.03 10.32
N THR A 249 -9.74 9.20 9.52
CA THR A 249 -9.32 8.93 8.15
C THR A 249 -10.17 9.69 7.16
N ASN A 250 -9.52 10.53 6.37
CA ASN A 250 -10.10 11.26 5.24
C ASN A 250 -9.46 10.78 3.95
N ASP A 251 -10.26 10.62 2.90
CA ASP A 251 -9.82 10.34 1.54
C ASP A 251 -10.61 11.22 0.58
N ALA A 252 -10.02 11.60 -0.56
CA ALA A 252 -10.66 12.51 -1.48
C ALA A 252 -10.44 12.14 -2.96
N GLY A 253 -11.53 12.19 -3.73
CA GLY A 253 -11.50 12.11 -5.19
C GLY A 253 -11.86 13.45 -5.81
N PHE A 254 -10.99 13.99 -6.67
CA PHE A 254 -11.12 15.30 -7.29
C PHE A 254 -11.82 15.24 -8.65
N SER A 255 -12.59 16.29 -9.01
CA SER A 255 -13.07 16.50 -10.37
C SER A 255 -11.90 16.73 -11.33
N ALA A 256 -12.09 16.46 -12.62
CA ALA A 256 -11.04 16.57 -13.64
C ALA A 256 -10.45 17.99 -13.77
N ASP A 257 -11.23 19.01 -13.41
CA ASP A 257 -10.84 20.43 -13.40
C ASP A 257 -10.41 20.94 -12.01
N PHE A 258 -10.34 20.06 -11.02
CA PHE A 258 -10.03 20.37 -9.63
C PHE A 258 -10.91 21.44 -8.98
N SER A 259 -12.12 21.69 -9.49
CA SER A 259 -13.04 22.68 -8.90
C SER A 259 -13.78 22.13 -7.67
N TYR A 260 -13.96 20.79 -7.61
CA TYR A 260 -14.62 20.09 -6.52
C TYR A 260 -13.89 18.81 -6.12
N TYR A 261 -14.16 18.34 -4.89
CA TYR A 261 -13.78 16.99 -4.47
C TYR A 261 -14.87 16.35 -3.61
N VAL A 262 -14.95 15.04 -3.68
CA VAL A 262 -15.71 14.21 -2.76
C VAL A 262 -14.78 13.76 -1.65
N ASN A 263 -15.10 14.10 -0.39
CA ASN A 263 -14.38 13.62 0.77
C ASN A 263 -15.13 12.47 1.42
N THR A 264 -14.45 11.37 1.67
CA THR A 264 -14.94 10.24 2.47
C THR A 264 -14.22 10.25 3.80
N TRP A 265 -14.93 10.52 4.87
CA TRP A 265 -14.39 10.56 6.22
C TRP A 265 -14.99 9.47 7.10
N SER A 266 -14.17 8.91 7.98
CA SER A 266 -14.61 8.09 9.12
C SER A 266 -13.63 8.21 10.27
N ASN A 267 -14.02 7.73 11.45
CA ASN A 267 -13.09 7.35 12.51
C ASN A 267 -13.42 5.96 13.03
N ALA A 268 -12.65 5.44 13.96
CA ALA A 268 -12.81 4.06 14.46
C ALA A 268 -14.21 3.73 14.97
N ASN A 269 -14.98 4.75 15.38
CA ASN A 269 -16.30 4.60 16.03
C ASN A 269 -17.44 5.28 15.26
N THR A 270 -17.14 5.88 14.11
CA THR A 270 -18.15 6.58 13.29
C THR A 270 -18.09 6.08 11.86
N PRO A 271 -19.21 5.56 11.32
CA PRO A 271 -19.33 5.16 9.92
C PRO A 271 -19.03 6.29 8.97
N TYR A 272 -18.75 5.94 7.70
CA TYR A 272 -18.40 6.88 6.65
C TYR A 272 -19.40 8.03 6.52
N LEU A 273 -18.85 9.24 6.42
CA LEU A 273 -19.52 10.47 6.03
C LEU A 273 -18.95 10.88 4.67
N VAL A 274 -19.81 10.94 3.65
CA VAL A 274 -19.42 11.32 2.30
C VAL A 274 -19.95 12.70 1.98
N THR A 275 -19.06 13.61 1.59
CA THR A 275 -19.35 15.02 1.40
C THR A 275 -18.75 15.55 0.10
N ILE A 276 -19.39 16.56 -0.52
CA ILE A 276 -18.80 17.33 -1.63
C ILE A 276 -18.31 18.65 -1.10
N HIS A 277 -17.12 19.03 -1.53
CA HIS A 277 -16.47 20.29 -1.21
C HIS A 277 -16.00 21.03 -2.48
N ARG A 278 -15.86 22.34 -2.39
CA ARG A 278 -15.04 23.10 -3.34
C ARG A 278 -13.56 22.82 -3.07
N SER A 279 -12.71 22.98 -4.06
CA SER A 279 -11.26 22.74 -3.93
C SER A 279 -10.59 23.47 -2.77
N GLY A 280 -11.12 24.60 -2.36
CA GLY A 280 -10.67 25.35 -1.19
C GLY A 280 -11.06 24.78 0.17
N GLY A 281 -11.84 23.68 0.22
CA GLY A 281 -12.29 23.02 1.45
C GLY A 281 -13.70 23.41 1.90
N GLU A 282 -14.39 24.34 1.20
CA GLU A 282 -15.76 24.73 1.54
C GLU A 282 -16.75 23.58 1.30
N LEU A 283 -17.53 23.23 2.32
CA LEU A 283 -18.58 22.20 2.22
C LEU A 283 -19.71 22.68 1.31
N VAL A 284 -20.02 21.93 0.27
CA VAL A 284 -21.15 22.15 -0.62
C VAL A 284 -22.39 21.42 -0.13
N ARG A 285 -22.26 20.10 0.12
CA ARG A 285 -23.34 19.29 0.70
C ARG A 285 -22.85 17.95 1.20
N VAL A 286 -23.67 17.32 2.04
CA VAL A 286 -23.56 15.94 2.46
C VAL A 286 -24.21 15.05 1.42
N LEU A 287 -23.50 13.99 0.97
CA LEU A 287 -24.04 12.96 0.08
C LEU A 287 -24.59 11.78 0.85
N GLU A 288 -23.85 11.32 1.88
CA GLU A 288 -24.24 10.20 2.74
C GLU A 288 -23.72 10.44 4.15
N ASP A 289 -24.60 10.40 5.14
CA ASP A 289 -24.28 10.55 6.56
C ASP A 289 -24.38 9.25 7.37
N ASN A 290 -24.81 8.16 6.71
CA ASN A 290 -25.03 6.86 7.32
C ASN A 290 -25.97 6.88 8.55
N SER A 291 -26.94 7.80 8.59
CA SER A 291 -27.89 7.93 9.70
C SER A 291 -28.66 6.63 9.96
N ARG A 292 -29.07 5.93 8.88
CA ARG A 292 -29.74 4.63 8.97
C ARG A 292 -28.85 3.56 9.61
N LEU A 293 -27.58 3.46 9.17
CA LEU A 293 -26.61 2.52 9.76
C LEU A 293 -26.37 2.84 11.23
N LYS A 294 -26.20 4.11 11.59
CA LYS A 294 -26.03 4.56 12.97
C LYS A 294 -27.23 4.18 13.85
N SER A 295 -28.45 4.32 13.32
CA SER A 295 -29.67 3.90 14.04
C SER A 295 -29.70 2.40 14.29
N ILE A 296 -29.35 1.58 13.30
CA ILE A 296 -29.26 0.13 13.44
C ILE A 296 -28.18 -0.25 14.47
N LEU A 297 -26.99 0.36 14.39
CA LEU A 297 -25.90 0.09 15.32
C LEU A 297 -26.23 0.46 16.75
N ALA A 298 -27.07 1.48 16.96
CA ALA A 298 -27.53 1.90 18.29
C ALA A 298 -28.41 0.85 18.98
N GLU A 299 -29.03 -0.07 18.22
CA GLU A 299 -29.82 -1.20 18.77
C GLU A 299 -28.89 -2.29 19.34
N PHE A 300 -27.63 -2.32 18.94
CA PHE A 300 -26.63 -3.25 19.45
C PHE A 300 -25.82 -2.60 20.56
N ARG A 301 -25.57 -3.33 21.64
CA ARG A 301 -24.68 -2.88 22.72
C ARG A 301 -23.23 -3.04 22.32
N THR A 302 -22.80 -2.32 21.30
CA THR A 302 -21.40 -2.32 20.87
C THR A 302 -20.57 -1.41 21.75
N THR A 303 -19.34 -1.82 22.02
CA THR A 303 -18.35 -0.97 22.69
C THR A 303 -17.48 -0.27 21.64
N GLN A 304 -16.96 0.86 22.02
CA GLN A 304 -16.07 1.65 21.18
C GLN A 304 -14.68 1.01 21.08
N LYS A 305 -14.03 1.22 19.96
CA LYS A 305 -12.61 0.96 19.77
C LYS A 305 -11.83 2.07 20.47
N GLU A 306 -11.02 1.71 21.46
CA GLU A 306 -10.19 2.64 22.23
C GLU A 306 -8.72 2.47 21.83
N PHE A 307 -8.05 3.55 21.44
CA PHE A 307 -6.62 3.53 21.13
C PHE A 307 -5.78 3.63 22.41
N PHE A 308 -4.64 2.97 22.40
CA PHE A 308 -3.64 3.05 23.46
C PHE A 308 -2.24 2.97 22.89
N THR A 309 -1.28 3.38 23.71
CA THR A 309 0.15 3.25 23.41
C THR A 309 0.82 2.61 24.62
N PHE A 310 1.79 1.74 24.39
CA PHE A 310 2.64 1.21 25.45
C PHE A 310 4.09 1.17 24.98
N THR A 311 5.02 1.10 25.94
CA THR A 311 6.45 1.04 25.66
C THR A 311 6.95 -0.37 25.96
N THR A 312 7.66 -0.97 25.00
CA THR A 312 8.29 -2.28 25.15
C THR A 312 9.49 -2.21 26.10
N THR A 313 10.01 -3.36 26.53
CA THR A 313 11.23 -3.43 27.35
C THR A 313 12.47 -2.87 26.66
N GLU A 314 12.46 -2.80 25.33
CA GLU A 314 13.50 -2.16 24.50
C GLU A 314 13.31 -0.64 24.33
N GLY A 315 12.29 -0.06 24.96
CA GLY A 315 12.01 1.39 24.88
C GLY A 315 11.25 1.80 23.60
N ILE A 316 10.71 0.85 22.85
CA ILE A 316 9.93 1.11 21.63
C ILE A 316 8.48 1.40 22.00
N SER A 317 7.97 2.56 21.58
CA SER A 317 6.55 2.91 21.74
C SER A 317 5.73 2.27 20.63
N LEU A 318 4.70 1.49 20.97
CA LEU A 318 3.81 0.81 20.02
C LEU A 318 2.38 1.29 20.18
N ASN A 319 1.67 1.45 19.05
CA ASN A 319 0.27 1.81 19.02
C ASN A 319 -0.60 0.56 18.95
N GLY A 320 -1.73 0.60 19.66
CA GLY A 320 -2.74 -0.44 19.61
C GLY A 320 -4.14 0.11 19.76
N TYR A 321 -5.12 -0.73 19.48
CA TYR A 321 -6.50 -0.50 19.88
C TYR A 321 -7.07 -1.68 20.66
N MET A 322 -8.11 -1.40 21.44
CA MET A 322 -8.84 -2.39 22.23
C MET A 322 -10.34 -2.21 22.02
N ILE A 323 -11.06 -3.33 21.86
CA ILE A 323 -12.51 -3.41 21.89
C ILE A 323 -12.87 -4.30 23.07
N THR A 324 -13.65 -3.77 24.02
CA THR A 324 -14.03 -4.50 25.23
C THR A 324 -15.44 -5.08 25.13
N PRO A 325 -15.78 -6.13 25.91
CA PRO A 325 -17.15 -6.62 25.99
C PRO A 325 -18.14 -5.55 26.49
N PRO A 326 -19.44 -5.63 26.12
CA PRO A 326 -20.45 -4.67 26.57
C PRO A 326 -20.64 -4.60 28.10
N ASP A 327 -20.32 -5.67 28.81
CA ASP A 327 -20.40 -5.75 30.28
C ASP A 327 -19.04 -5.45 30.96
N PHE A 328 -18.08 -4.94 30.21
CA PHE A 328 -16.72 -4.68 30.67
C PHE A 328 -16.71 -3.68 31.85
N SER A 329 -15.89 -4.00 32.85
CA SER A 329 -15.63 -3.11 33.98
C SER A 329 -14.24 -3.34 34.53
N LYS A 330 -13.44 -2.28 34.60
CA LYS A 330 -12.09 -2.31 35.22
C LYS A 330 -12.13 -2.62 36.72
N ASN A 331 -13.25 -2.37 37.38
CA ASN A 331 -13.40 -2.51 38.83
C ASN A 331 -14.03 -3.83 39.28
N LYS A 332 -14.45 -4.69 38.35
CA LYS A 332 -15.01 -6.01 38.69
C LYS A 332 -13.86 -7.01 38.90
N LYS A 333 -14.09 -8.00 39.80
CA LYS A 333 -13.15 -9.13 39.98
C LYS A 333 -13.08 -10.08 38.76
N LYS A 334 -13.98 -9.90 37.78
CA LYS A 334 -14.01 -10.67 36.54
C LYS A 334 -12.78 -10.35 35.68
N LYS A 335 -12.09 -11.39 35.26
CA LYS A 335 -10.99 -11.31 34.29
C LYS A 335 -11.47 -11.79 32.94
N TYR A 336 -11.04 -11.13 31.88
CA TYR A 336 -11.46 -11.39 30.52
C TYR A 336 -10.36 -12.09 29.72
N PRO A 337 -10.72 -13.04 28.83
CA PRO A 337 -9.79 -13.56 27.83
C PRO A 337 -9.49 -12.46 26.80
N VAL A 338 -8.29 -12.51 26.24
CA VAL A 338 -7.85 -11.60 25.18
C VAL A 338 -7.69 -12.36 23.87
N TYR A 339 -8.22 -11.76 22.80
CA TYR A 339 -7.99 -12.16 21.42
C TYR A 339 -7.17 -11.07 20.74
N MET A 340 -5.91 -11.36 20.49
CA MET A 340 -5.04 -10.48 19.72
C MET A 340 -5.23 -10.76 18.24
N THR A 341 -5.47 -9.73 17.45
CA THR A 341 -5.46 -9.77 15.99
C THR A 341 -4.30 -8.94 15.47
N GLN A 342 -3.65 -9.36 14.41
CA GLN A 342 -2.53 -8.64 13.84
C GLN A 342 -2.26 -9.08 12.40
N TYR A 343 -1.58 -8.23 11.62
CA TYR A 343 -1.01 -8.57 10.33
C TYR A 343 0.52 -8.51 10.37
N SER A 344 1.08 -7.41 10.88
CA SER A 344 2.51 -7.16 11.10
C SER A 344 3.40 -7.20 9.85
N GLY A 345 2.82 -7.36 8.65
CA GLY A 345 3.58 -7.38 7.41
C GLY A 345 4.29 -6.05 7.13
N PRO A 346 5.41 -6.04 6.42
CA PRO A 346 6.16 -4.83 6.10
C PRO A 346 5.27 -3.75 5.48
N ALA A 347 5.45 -2.49 5.93
CA ALA A 347 4.70 -1.32 5.51
C ALA A 347 3.17 -1.37 5.68
N SER A 348 2.63 -2.43 6.29
CA SER A 348 1.20 -2.53 6.61
C SER A 348 0.82 -1.64 7.80
N GLN A 349 -0.48 -1.35 7.95
CA GLN A 349 -1.02 -0.71 9.14
C GLN A 349 -2.40 -1.28 9.45
N SER A 350 -2.56 -1.86 10.65
CA SER A 350 -3.83 -2.37 11.16
C SER A 350 -4.44 -1.42 12.21
N VAL A 351 -3.60 -0.67 12.92
CA VAL A 351 -4.02 0.30 13.93
C VAL A 351 -4.17 1.68 13.29
N SER A 352 -5.38 1.99 12.85
CA SER A 352 -5.74 3.27 12.24
C SER A 352 -7.08 3.78 12.74
N ASP A 353 -7.26 5.09 12.79
CA ASP A 353 -8.52 5.73 13.17
C ASP A 353 -9.47 5.78 11.97
N SER A 354 -9.94 4.59 11.58
CA SER A 354 -10.86 4.37 10.47
C SER A 354 -12.00 3.43 10.87
N TRP A 355 -13.15 3.58 10.22
CA TRP A 355 -14.31 2.75 10.48
C TRP A 355 -14.11 1.31 10.06
N SER A 356 -14.32 0.40 10.98
CA SER A 356 -14.49 -1.02 10.69
C SER A 356 -15.48 -1.64 11.69
N PHE A 357 -16.34 -2.52 11.19
CA PHE A 357 -17.30 -3.24 12.01
C PHE A 357 -17.46 -4.67 11.47
N GLY A 358 -17.27 -5.67 12.32
CA GLY A 358 -17.32 -7.06 11.87
C GLY A 358 -16.95 -8.07 12.94
N TRP A 359 -16.08 -9.00 12.58
CA TRP A 359 -15.68 -10.15 13.41
C TRP A 359 -15.17 -9.75 14.80
N GLU A 360 -14.39 -8.69 14.89
CA GLU A 360 -13.84 -8.19 16.16
C GLU A 360 -14.94 -7.76 17.13
N ASN A 361 -15.96 -7.06 16.61
CA ASN A 361 -17.12 -6.66 17.41
C ASN A 361 -17.93 -7.88 17.86
N PHE A 362 -18.06 -8.91 17.00
CA PHE A 362 -18.71 -10.15 17.35
C PHE A 362 -17.98 -10.88 18.49
N LEU A 363 -16.66 -10.95 18.46
CA LEU A 363 -15.86 -11.54 19.53
C LEU A 363 -16.00 -10.75 20.84
N ALA A 364 -16.01 -9.42 20.78
CA ALA A 364 -16.22 -8.58 21.94
C ALA A 364 -17.62 -8.84 22.57
N GLN A 365 -18.67 -8.99 21.75
CA GLN A 365 -20.01 -9.37 22.21
C GLN A 365 -20.03 -10.75 22.92
N ASN A 366 -19.10 -11.64 22.56
CA ASN A 366 -18.95 -12.97 23.17
C ASN A 366 -17.98 -12.99 24.36
N GLY A 367 -17.63 -11.83 24.90
CA GLY A 367 -16.92 -11.69 26.18
C GLY A 367 -15.38 -11.67 26.05
N TYR A 368 -14.83 -11.52 24.86
CA TYR A 368 -13.39 -11.34 24.64
C TYR A 368 -13.03 -9.84 24.66
N ILE A 369 -11.88 -9.52 25.22
CA ILE A 369 -11.20 -8.27 24.88
C ILE A 369 -10.45 -8.52 23.57
N VAL A 370 -10.79 -7.76 22.52
CA VAL A 370 -10.11 -7.85 21.22
C VAL A 370 -9.08 -6.73 21.12
N VAL A 371 -7.86 -7.07 20.76
CA VAL A 371 -6.73 -6.13 20.71
C VAL A 371 -5.98 -6.30 19.41
N CYS A 372 -5.57 -5.17 18.82
CA CYS A 372 -4.60 -5.13 17.73
C CYS A 372 -3.44 -4.22 18.12
N VAL A 373 -2.22 -4.63 17.78
CA VAL A 373 -1.00 -3.83 17.99
C VAL A 373 -0.18 -3.85 16.71
N ASP A 374 0.19 -2.68 16.22
CA ASP A 374 1.16 -2.52 15.14
C ASP A 374 2.57 -2.42 15.72
N GLY A 375 3.40 -3.42 15.41
CA GLY A 375 4.80 -3.49 15.81
C GLY A 375 5.75 -2.80 14.83
N ARG A 376 7.05 -2.94 15.07
CA ARG A 376 8.11 -2.52 14.14
C ARG A 376 7.92 -3.19 12.79
N GLY A 377 8.21 -2.46 11.72
CA GLY A 377 7.95 -2.87 10.34
C GLY A 377 6.68 -2.29 9.74
N THR A 378 5.75 -1.80 10.58
CA THR A 378 4.49 -1.20 10.10
C THR A 378 4.66 0.25 9.63
N GLY A 379 3.72 0.75 8.83
CA GLY A 379 3.80 2.01 8.12
C GLY A 379 3.50 3.27 8.94
N PHE A 380 3.70 4.43 8.33
CA PHE A 380 3.36 5.77 8.81
C PHE A 380 4.11 6.24 10.08
N ARG A 381 5.31 5.73 10.25
CA ARG A 381 6.21 6.09 11.35
C ARG A 381 7.64 6.37 10.89
N GLY A 382 7.77 6.74 9.61
CA GLY A 382 9.03 6.97 8.93
C GLY A 382 9.74 5.69 8.51
N GLU A 383 10.75 5.87 7.67
CA GLU A 383 11.48 4.79 7.02
C GLU A 383 12.19 3.85 8.02
N GLU A 384 12.89 4.40 9.02
CA GLU A 384 13.64 3.59 10.00
C GLU A 384 12.74 2.61 10.74
N PHE A 385 11.58 3.05 11.21
CA PHE A 385 10.64 2.17 11.90
C PHE A 385 10.06 1.12 10.96
N ARG A 386 9.70 1.54 9.74
CA ARG A 386 9.07 0.67 8.75
C ARG A 386 10.02 -0.38 8.18
N LYS A 387 11.28 -0.03 7.94
CA LYS A 387 12.25 -0.92 7.27
C LYS A 387 13.19 -1.64 8.22
N LEU A 388 13.00 -1.52 9.53
CA LEU A 388 13.82 -2.21 10.52
C LEU A 388 13.80 -3.74 10.36
N THR A 389 12.71 -4.28 9.82
CA THR A 389 12.54 -5.72 9.57
C THR A 389 13.25 -6.23 8.30
N TYR A 390 13.87 -5.34 7.51
CA TYR A 390 14.58 -5.70 6.29
C TYR A 390 15.65 -6.77 6.56
N LEU A 391 15.64 -7.86 5.78
CA LEU A 391 16.48 -9.06 5.93
C LEU A 391 16.35 -9.77 7.30
N GLN A 392 15.35 -9.42 8.10
CA GLN A 392 15.09 -9.98 9.43
C GLN A 392 13.59 -10.21 9.68
N LEU A 393 12.85 -10.55 8.62
CA LEU A 393 11.39 -10.80 8.70
C LEU A 393 11.04 -11.82 9.78
N GLY A 394 10.00 -11.53 10.55
CA GLY A 394 9.53 -12.34 11.66
C GLY A 394 10.25 -12.13 12.97
N LYS A 395 11.36 -11.40 13.01
CA LYS A 395 12.15 -11.20 14.24
C LYS A 395 11.56 -10.10 15.14
N TYR A 396 11.53 -8.88 14.64
CA TYR A 396 11.09 -7.72 15.44
C TYR A 396 9.59 -7.72 15.63
N GLU A 397 8.86 -8.15 14.62
CA GLU A 397 7.41 -8.31 14.67
C GLU A 397 7.01 -9.30 15.77
N THR A 398 7.69 -10.46 15.87
CA THR A 398 7.45 -11.45 16.94
C THR A 398 7.78 -10.88 18.31
N LEU A 399 8.92 -10.20 18.47
CA LEU A 399 9.31 -9.58 19.74
C LEU A 399 8.23 -8.58 20.20
N ASP A 400 7.74 -7.75 19.29
CA ASP A 400 6.75 -6.74 19.61
C ASP A 400 5.38 -7.34 19.95
N GLN A 401 4.95 -8.42 19.29
CA GLN A 401 3.71 -9.13 19.64
C GLN A 401 3.84 -9.86 21.00
N ILE A 402 5.01 -10.40 21.34
CA ILE A 402 5.27 -10.97 22.66
C ILE A 402 5.21 -9.88 23.75
N GLU A 403 5.82 -8.71 23.52
CA GLU A 403 5.76 -7.57 24.44
C GLU A 403 4.32 -7.05 24.60
N ALA A 404 3.54 -7.01 23.51
CA ALA A 404 2.12 -6.70 23.56
C ALA A 404 1.34 -7.68 24.44
N ALA A 405 1.56 -8.98 24.29
CA ALA A 405 0.94 -10.01 25.13
C ALA A 405 1.34 -9.88 26.62
N ARG A 406 2.60 -9.56 26.91
CA ARG A 406 3.08 -9.30 28.28
C ARG A 406 2.43 -8.07 28.88
N TYR A 407 2.38 -6.97 28.13
CA TYR A 407 1.69 -5.75 28.54
C TYR A 407 0.22 -6.04 28.86
N LEU A 408 -0.51 -6.71 27.97
CA LEU A 408 -1.92 -7.08 28.17
C LEU A 408 -2.08 -7.97 29.41
N GLY A 409 -1.20 -8.97 29.60
CA GLY A 409 -1.22 -9.87 30.76
C GLY A 409 -0.94 -9.17 32.08
N SER A 410 -0.35 -7.97 32.09
CA SER A 410 -0.13 -7.14 33.29
C SER A 410 -1.39 -6.35 33.72
N LEU A 411 -2.36 -6.19 32.81
CA LEU A 411 -3.57 -5.44 33.10
C LEU A 411 -4.49 -6.19 34.11
N PRO A 412 -5.00 -5.52 35.16
CA PRO A 412 -5.68 -6.20 36.26
C PRO A 412 -6.97 -6.91 35.86
N TYR A 413 -7.58 -6.52 34.74
CA TYR A 413 -8.81 -7.09 34.21
C TYR A 413 -8.59 -8.16 33.14
N VAL A 414 -7.34 -8.49 32.80
CA VAL A 414 -6.98 -9.52 31.83
C VAL A 414 -6.68 -10.84 32.53
N ASP A 415 -7.20 -11.92 31.97
CA ASP A 415 -6.76 -13.28 32.34
C ASP A 415 -5.51 -13.63 31.54
N LYS A 416 -4.35 -13.48 32.16
CA LYS A 416 -3.04 -13.71 31.53
C LYS A 416 -2.82 -15.15 31.01
N ASN A 417 -3.65 -16.11 31.45
CA ASN A 417 -3.57 -17.49 31.02
C ASN A 417 -4.50 -17.77 29.82
N ARG A 418 -5.25 -16.78 29.37
CA ARG A 418 -6.19 -16.87 28.24
C ARG A 418 -5.97 -15.70 27.26
N ILE A 419 -4.77 -15.59 26.74
CA ILE A 419 -4.39 -14.67 25.67
C ILE A 419 -4.08 -15.51 24.44
N GLY A 420 -4.87 -15.35 23.38
CA GLY A 420 -4.66 -15.99 22.08
C GLY A 420 -4.34 -14.95 21.02
N ILE A 421 -3.64 -15.37 19.97
CA ILE A 421 -3.29 -14.53 18.82
C ILE A 421 -3.82 -15.15 17.53
N PHE A 422 -4.24 -14.29 16.60
CA PHE A 422 -4.73 -14.63 15.27
C PHE A 422 -4.08 -13.76 14.23
N GLY A 423 -3.87 -14.32 13.04
CA GLY A 423 -3.42 -13.60 11.87
C GLY A 423 -3.79 -14.30 10.58
N TRP A 424 -3.83 -13.54 9.48
CA TRP A 424 -4.10 -14.00 8.12
C TRP A 424 -2.93 -13.63 7.22
N SER A 425 -2.59 -14.46 6.21
CA SER A 425 -1.46 -14.25 5.29
C SER A 425 -0.15 -14.10 6.08
N TYR A 426 0.56 -12.97 5.95
CA TYR A 426 1.73 -12.66 6.77
C TYR A 426 1.41 -12.72 8.27
N GLY A 427 0.22 -12.26 8.68
CA GLY A 427 -0.26 -12.45 10.05
C GLY A 427 -0.39 -13.90 10.46
N GLY A 428 -0.71 -14.81 9.52
CA GLY A 428 -0.69 -16.28 9.74
C GLY A 428 0.72 -16.83 9.90
N PHE A 429 1.70 -16.28 9.17
CA PHE A 429 3.12 -16.58 9.38
C PHE A 429 3.59 -16.16 10.78
N MET A 430 3.03 -15.09 11.34
CA MET A 430 3.37 -14.56 12.66
C MET A 430 2.75 -15.35 13.83
N VAL A 431 1.79 -16.26 13.62
CA VAL A 431 1.12 -17.08 14.62
C VAL A 431 1.78 -18.45 14.72
#